data_9bd5c969f07373011f38a7cb7e4d437b
#
_entry.id   9bd5c969f07373011f38a7cb7e4d437b
#
_cell.length_a   1.000
_cell.length_b   1.000
_cell.length_c   1.000
_cell.angle_alpha   90.00
_cell.angle_beta   90.00
_cell.angle_gamma   90.00
#
_symmetry.space_group_name_H-M   'P 1'
#
loop_
_entity.id
_entity.type
_entity.pdbx_description
1 polymer ?
#
loop_
_entity_poly.entity_id
_entity_poly.type
_entity_poly.pdbx_seq_one_letter_code
_entity_poly.pdbx_strand_id
1 'polypeptide(L)'
;MKGFVEDIEELTEENKDFRRVLYTGKHLQLVLMALKPGEEIGEEVHSDHDQFFRVEKGKGEVLIDGVRTKIKSDDAIIVPAGARHNVINTGEKPLKLYTIYGPPDHRDGIVRATKAEAGAGDEHFDGKTTE
;
A
#
# COMPACT_ATOMS: atom_id res chain seq x y z
N MET A 1 -3.83 19.73 -15.77
CA MET A 1 -3.58 18.84 -14.64
C MET A 1 -3.90 19.53 -13.32
N LYS A 2 -4.54 18.80 -12.41
CA LYS A 2 -4.87 19.31 -11.09
C LYS A 2 -3.97 18.75 -9.99
N GLY A 3 -3.35 17.61 -10.25
CA GLY A 3 -2.64 16.87 -9.22
C GLY A 3 -3.59 16.28 -8.19
N PHE A 4 -3.07 15.95 -7.01
CA PHE A 4 -3.84 15.38 -5.92
C PHE A 4 -3.58 16.20 -4.65
N VAL A 5 -4.63 16.76 -4.06
CA VAL A 5 -4.57 17.53 -2.82
C VAL A 5 -5.80 17.21 -2.00
N GLU A 6 -5.68 16.32 -1.02
CA GLU A 6 -6.79 15.94 -0.13
C GLU A 6 -6.25 15.54 1.23
N ASP A 7 -7.13 15.41 2.20
CA ASP A 7 -6.78 14.95 3.55
C ASP A 7 -6.48 13.45 3.50
N ILE A 8 -5.20 13.10 3.41
CA ILE A 8 -4.79 11.71 3.25
C ILE A 8 -5.04 10.87 4.51
N GLU A 9 -4.96 11.47 5.69
CA GLU A 9 -5.28 10.76 6.93
C GLU A 9 -6.74 10.32 6.94
N GLU A 10 -7.66 11.23 6.64
CA GLU A 10 -9.09 10.94 6.60
C GLU A 10 -9.41 9.87 5.56
N LEU A 11 -8.89 10.03 4.35
CA LEU A 11 -9.12 9.05 3.28
C LEU A 11 -8.61 7.66 3.66
N THR A 12 -7.44 7.60 4.29
CA THR A 12 -6.84 6.33 4.71
C THR A 12 -7.64 5.66 5.82
N GLU A 13 -8.07 6.43 6.82
CA GLU A 13 -8.86 5.91 7.94
C GLU A 13 -10.24 5.43 7.50
N GLU A 14 -10.85 6.10 6.54
CA GLU A 14 -12.17 5.75 6.02
C GLU A 14 -12.13 4.59 5.01
N ASN A 15 -10.98 4.30 4.42
CA ASN A 15 -10.86 3.26 3.43
C ASN A 15 -11.12 1.87 4.03
N LYS A 16 -11.99 1.10 3.38
CA LYS A 16 -12.33 -0.28 3.75
C LYS A 16 -11.84 -1.29 2.73
N ASP A 17 -11.34 -0.82 1.58
CA ASP A 17 -10.88 -1.71 0.53
C ASP A 17 -9.48 -2.24 0.85
N PHE A 18 -9.23 -3.49 0.49
CA PHE A 18 -7.90 -4.06 0.63
C PHE A 18 -6.87 -3.22 -0.14
N ARG A 19 -7.20 -2.82 -1.38
CA ARG A 19 -6.34 -1.95 -2.20
C ARG A 19 -7.20 -0.97 -2.99
N ARG A 20 -6.83 0.29 -2.94
CA ARG A 20 -7.50 1.35 -3.69
C ARG A 20 -6.48 2.33 -4.24
N VAL A 21 -6.26 2.29 -5.55
CA VAL A 21 -5.36 3.23 -6.23
C VAL A 21 -6.04 4.59 -6.29
N LEU A 22 -5.44 5.60 -5.66
CA LEU A 22 -6.00 6.96 -5.62
C LEU A 22 -5.50 7.85 -6.75
N TYR A 23 -4.20 7.82 -7.00
CA TYR A 23 -3.58 8.69 -7.99
C TYR A 23 -2.32 8.07 -8.56
N THR A 24 -2.20 8.10 -9.88
CA THR A 24 -1.05 7.59 -10.60
C THR A 24 -0.41 8.71 -11.40
N GLY A 25 0.79 9.10 -11.00
CA GLY A 25 1.65 10.00 -11.77
C GLY A 25 2.60 9.19 -12.64
N LYS A 26 3.51 9.87 -13.33
CA LYS A 26 4.52 9.19 -14.15
C LYS A 26 5.54 8.44 -13.31
N HIS A 27 5.90 8.97 -12.15
CA HIS A 27 7.01 8.49 -11.34
C HIS A 27 6.65 8.11 -9.92
N LEU A 28 5.37 8.26 -9.54
CA LEU A 28 4.88 7.76 -8.26
C LEU A 28 3.39 7.45 -8.32
N GLN A 29 2.95 6.62 -7.38
CA GLN A 29 1.56 6.21 -7.29
C GLN A 29 1.14 6.12 -5.83
N LEU A 30 -0.02 6.69 -5.51
CA LEU A 30 -0.59 6.69 -4.16
C LEU A 30 -1.71 5.65 -4.07
N VAL A 31 -1.61 4.77 -3.08
CA VAL A 31 -2.53 3.63 -2.91
C VAL A 31 -2.95 3.54 -1.45
N LEU A 32 -4.25 3.38 -1.21
CA LEU A 32 -4.77 3.09 0.13
C LEU A 32 -4.89 1.59 0.33
N MET A 33 -4.63 1.14 1.55
CA MET A 33 -4.82 -0.26 1.93
C MET A 33 -5.46 -0.38 3.32
N ALA A 34 -6.30 -1.39 3.46
CA ALA A 34 -6.88 -1.79 4.74
C ALA A 34 -6.74 -3.29 4.89
N LEU A 35 -6.10 -3.72 5.98
CA LEU A 35 -5.92 -5.14 6.28
C LEU A 35 -6.75 -5.51 7.49
N LYS A 36 -7.49 -6.60 7.38
CA LYS A 36 -8.25 -7.16 8.50
C LYS A 36 -7.28 -7.81 9.51
N PRO A 37 -7.69 -7.99 10.78
CA PRO A 37 -6.86 -8.72 11.74
C PRO A 37 -6.40 -10.07 11.20
N GLY A 38 -5.11 -10.34 11.30
CA GLY A 38 -4.49 -11.56 10.79
C GLY A 38 -4.16 -11.56 9.31
N GLU A 39 -4.63 -10.57 8.56
CA GLU A 39 -4.38 -10.47 7.12
C GLU A 39 -3.00 -9.87 6.85
N GLU A 40 -2.41 -10.27 5.74
CA GLU A 40 -1.12 -9.74 5.31
C GLU A 40 -1.18 -9.34 3.84
N ILE A 41 -0.29 -8.43 3.43
CA ILE A 41 -0.18 -8.05 2.01
C ILE A 41 0.33 -9.24 1.20
N GLY A 42 1.26 -9.99 1.74
CA GLY A 42 1.95 -11.08 1.07
C GLY A 42 3.40 -10.70 0.80
N GLU A 43 4.26 -11.71 0.73
CA GLU A 43 5.67 -11.47 0.48
C GLU A 43 5.90 -11.02 -0.95
N GLU A 44 6.56 -9.88 -1.12
CA GLU A 44 6.81 -9.27 -2.43
C GLU A 44 8.25 -8.79 -2.55
N VAL A 45 8.74 -8.76 -3.80
CA VAL A 45 10.01 -8.13 -4.17
C VAL A 45 9.73 -7.26 -5.39
N HIS A 46 10.02 -5.96 -5.27
CA HIS A 46 9.92 -5.02 -6.38
C HIS A 46 11.34 -4.60 -6.78
N SER A 47 11.81 -5.09 -7.92
CA SER A 47 13.21 -4.88 -8.33
C SER A 47 13.49 -3.47 -8.84
N ASP A 48 12.48 -2.76 -9.32
CA ASP A 48 12.63 -1.50 -10.05
C ASP A 48 11.86 -0.33 -9.42
N HIS A 49 11.32 -0.46 -8.21
CA HIS A 49 10.76 0.70 -7.51
C HIS A 49 10.94 0.60 -6.01
N ASP A 50 11.07 1.78 -5.41
CA ASP A 50 11.02 1.93 -3.96
C ASP A 50 9.57 2.04 -3.53
N GLN A 51 9.32 1.72 -2.28
CA GLN A 51 7.98 1.80 -1.72
C GLN A 51 8.00 2.43 -0.34
N PHE A 52 7.10 3.38 -0.13
CA PHE A 52 6.89 4.04 1.15
C PHE A 52 5.55 3.62 1.71
N PHE A 53 5.49 3.35 3.01
CA PHE A 53 4.23 3.11 3.74
C PHE A 53 4.12 4.09 4.90
N ARG A 54 2.93 4.56 5.16
CA ARG A 54 2.58 5.28 6.38
C ARG A 54 1.40 4.59 7.04
N VAL A 55 1.55 4.22 8.32
CA VAL A 55 0.46 3.65 9.11
C VAL A 55 -0.34 4.80 9.71
N GLU A 56 -1.63 4.87 9.40
CA GLU A 56 -2.52 5.88 9.96
C GLU A 56 -3.29 5.34 11.16
N LYS A 57 -3.65 4.04 11.17
CA LYS A 57 -4.46 3.45 12.24
C LYS A 57 -4.16 1.97 12.39
N GLY A 58 -4.11 1.51 13.64
CA GLY A 58 -3.85 0.11 13.94
C GLY A 58 -2.37 -0.17 14.21
N LYS A 59 -2.04 -1.44 14.28
CA LYS A 59 -0.67 -1.91 14.53
C LYS A 59 -0.42 -3.24 13.82
N GLY A 60 0.83 -3.54 13.58
CA GLY A 60 1.21 -4.77 12.90
C GLY A 60 2.70 -4.99 12.94
N GLU A 61 3.19 -5.69 11.94
CA GLU A 61 4.61 -5.95 11.76
C GLU A 61 4.98 -5.80 10.28
N VAL A 62 6.20 -5.35 10.04
CA VAL A 62 6.80 -5.34 8.70
C VAL A 62 8.05 -6.22 8.72
N LEU A 63 8.20 -7.01 7.65
CA LEU A 63 9.43 -7.78 7.40
C LEU A 63 10.13 -7.16 6.20
N ILE A 64 11.42 -6.85 6.36
CA ILE A 64 12.27 -6.36 5.27
C ILE A 64 13.56 -7.16 5.31
N ASP A 65 13.82 -7.96 4.28
CA ASP A 65 14.98 -8.83 4.17
C ASP A 65 15.22 -9.65 5.44
N GLY A 66 14.15 -10.25 5.98
CA GLY A 66 14.21 -11.08 7.18
C GLY A 66 14.19 -10.34 8.50
N VAL A 67 14.28 -9.02 8.48
CA VAL A 67 14.21 -8.22 9.71
C VAL A 67 12.75 -7.87 10.01
N ARG A 68 12.28 -8.30 11.18
CA ARG A 68 10.90 -8.07 11.63
C ARG A 68 10.86 -6.87 12.56
N THR A 69 9.99 -5.91 12.27
CA THR A 69 9.83 -4.70 13.07
C THR A 69 8.34 -4.48 13.37
N LYS A 70 8.02 -4.18 14.62
CA LYS A 70 6.66 -3.80 15.01
C LYS A 70 6.36 -2.40 14.49
N ILE A 71 5.16 -2.21 13.98
CA ILE A 71 4.69 -0.93 13.45
C ILE A 71 3.35 -0.55 14.08
N LYS A 72 3.09 0.74 14.16
CA LYS A 72 1.87 1.31 14.73
C LYS A 72 1.57 2.65 14.06
N SER A 73 0.45 3.26 14.43
CA SER A 73 0.05 4.58 13.92
C SER A 73 1.22 5.57 13.95
N ASP A 74 1.33 6.33 12.89
CA ASP A 74 2.34 7.37 12.64
C ASP A 74 3.72 6.85 12.24
N ASP A 75 3.92 5.54 12.17
CA ASP A 75 5.18 5.00 11.66
C ASP A 75 5.26 5.13 10.14
N ALA A 76 6.44 5.48 9.67
CA ALA A 76 6.80 5.48 8.26
C ALA A 76 7.73 4.30 7.98
N ILE A 77 7.54 3.67 6.83
CA ILE A 77 8.34 2.53 6.40
C ILE A 77 8.84 2.81 4.98
N ILE A 78 10.12 2.64 4.75
CA ILE A 78 10.69 2.70 3.41
C ILE A 78 11.26 1.33 3.07
N VAL A 79 10.76 0.76 1.98
CA VAL A 79 11.25 -0.50 1.43
C VAL A 79 12.03 -0.17 0.17
N PRO A 80 13.35 -0.29 0.17
CA PRO A 80 14.14 -0.01 -1.03
C PRO A 80 13.92 -1.07 -2.09
N ALA A 81 14.11 -0.67 -3.35
CA ALA A 81 14.01 -1.58 -4.49
C ALA A 81 14.88 -2.82 -4.28
N GLY A 82 14.32 -3.99 -4.58
CA GLY A 82 15.01 -5.26 -4.42
C GLY A 82 14.85 -5.94 -3.07
N ALA A 83 14.38 -5.23 -2.05
CA ALA A 83 14.18 -5.82 -0.72
C ALA A 83 12.92 -6.70 -0.70
N ARG A 84 13.06 -7.90 -0.13
CA ARG A 84 11.93 -8.81 0.09
C ARG A 84 11.15 -8.32 1.30
N HIS A 85 9.85 -8.12 1.16
CA HIS A 85 9.08 -7.51 2.24
C HIS A 85 7.65 -8.04 2.34
N ASN A 86 7.05 -7.84 3.52
CA ASN A 86 5.66 -8.14 3.79
C ASN A 86 5.18 -7.25 4.93
N VAL A 87 3.89 -6.93 4.93
CA VAL A 87 3.23 -6.21 6.02
C VAL A 87 2.09 -7.08 6.53
N ILE A 88 2.04 -7.28 7.85
CA ILE A 88 1.10 -8.18 8.51
C ILE A 88 0.33 -7.41 9.57
N ASN A 89 -0.99 -7.56 9.58
CA ASN A 89 -1.81 -7.04 10.68
C ASN A 89 -1.80 -8.05 11.84
N THR A 90 -1.04 -7.75 12.88
CA THR A 90 -0.96 -8.58 14.08
C THR A 90 -1.87 -8.09 15.21
N GLY A 91 -2.64 -7.03 14.97
CA GLY A 91 -3.55 -6.47 15.95
C GLY A 91 -4.95 -7.07 15.87
N GLU A 92 -5.85 -6.54 16.68
CA GLU A 92 -7.24 -6.98 16.74
C GLU A 92 -8.20 -6.08 15.98
N LYS A 93 -7.69 -4.98 15.42
CA LYS A 93 -8.45 -3.99 14.66
C LYS A 93 -7.89 -3.88 13.25
N PRO A 94 -8.64 -3.30 12.30
CA PRO A 94 -8.11 -3.06 10.96
C PRO A 94 -6.83 -2.23 10.99
N LEU A 95 -5.87 -2.61 10.15
CA LEU A 95 -4.65 -1.85 9.92
C LEU A 95 -4.87 -0.99 8.69
N LYS A 96 -4.84 0.33 8.88
CA LYS A 96 -5.10 1.33 7.84
C LYS A 96 -3.81 2.02 7.48
N LEU A 97 -3.43 1.95 6.23
CA LEU A 97 -2.19 2.56 5.76
C LEU A 97 -2.33 3.05 4.33
N TYR A 98 -1.47 3.96 3.93
CA TYR A 98 -1.28 4.26 2.52
C TYR A 98 0.15 3.93 2.11
N THR A 99 0.32 3.69 0.83
CA THR A 99 1.62 3.38 0.27
C THR A 99 1.87 4.20 -0.98
N ILE A 100 3.12 4.53 -1.22
CA ILE A 100 3.56 5.24 -2.41
C ILE A 100 4.61 4.40 -3.10
N TYR A 101 4.35 4.08 -4.37
CA TYR A 101 5.31 3.39 -5.23
C TYR A 101 6.02 4.41 -6.11
N GLY A 102 7.30 4.31 -6.25
CA GLY A 102 8.09 5.13 -7.17
C GLY A 102 9.06 4.27 -7.98
N PRO A 103 8.73 4.01 -9.26
CA PRO A 103 7.57 4.40 -10.08
C PRO A 103 6.30 3.60 -9.79
N PRO A 104 5.19 3.87 -10.48
CA PRO A 104 3.92 3.16 -10.26
C PRO A 104 4.03 1.66 -10.44
N ASP A 105 3.25 0.91 -9.66
CA ASP A 105 3.22 -0.56 -9.67
C ASP A 105 1.91 -1.11 -10.24
N HIS A 106 0.80 -0.45 -9.94
CA HIS A 106 -0.54 -0.93 -10.30
C HIS A 106 -1.14 -0.12 -11.44
N ARG A 107 -2.14 -0.71 -12.11
CA ARG A 107 -2.93 -0.01 -13.10
C ARG A 107 -3.75 1.09 -12.41
N ASP A 108 -3.88 2.25 -13.04
CA ASP A 108 -4.64 3.37 -12.49
C ASP A 108 -6.09 3.00 -12.23
N GLY A 109 -6.65 3.53 -11.15
CA GLY A 109 -8.06 3.40 -10.81
C GLY A 109 -8.48 2.04 -10.27
N ILE A 110 -7.55 1.11 -10.04
CA ILE A 110 -7.88 -0.20 -9.48
C ILE A 110 -8.43 -0.07 -8.06
N VAL A 111 -9.55 -0.78 -7.82
CA VAL A 111 -10.15 -0.93 -6.49
C VAL A 111 -10.41 -2.42 -6.28
N ARG A 112 -9.84 -2.97 -5.21
CA ARG A 112 -10.06 -4.35 -4.78
C ARG A 112 -10.60 -4.34 -3.35
N ALA A 113 -11.85 -4.71 -3.19
CA ALA A 113 -12.50 -4.68 -1.88
C ALA A 113 -11.85 -5.69 -0.92
N THR A 114 -11.40 -6.84 -1.43
CA THR A 114 -10.83 -7.93 -0.63
C THR A 114 -9.45 -8.35 -1.17
N LYS A 115 -8.68 -9.00 -0.30
CA LYS A 115 -7.39 -9.57 -0.70
C LYS A 115 -7.58 -10.63 -1.79
N ALA A 116 -8.64 -11.41 -1.73
CA ALA A 116 -8.94 -12.43 -2.73
C ALA A 116 -9.13 -11.82 -4.12
N GLU A 117 -9.85 -10.70 -4.21
CA GLU A 117 -10.02 -9.97 -5.46
C GLU A 117 -8.70 -9.42 -5.99
N ALA A 118 -7.84 -8.94 -5.10
CA ALA A 118 -6.53 -8.40 -5.48
C ALA A 118 -5.63 -9.47 -6.11
N GLY A 119 -5.78 -10.72 -5.70
CA GLY A 119 -5.00 -11.84 -6.24
C GLY A 119 -5.56 -12.43 -7.54
N ALA A 120 -6.75 -12.00 -7.98
CA ALA A 120 -7.48 -12.67 -9.06
C ALA A 120 -7.28 -12.06 -10.45
N GLY A 121 -6.58 -10.94 -10.59
CA GLY A 121 -6.43 -10.25 -11.86
C GLY A 121 -5.08 -9.61 -12.08
N ASP A 122 -4.85 -9.21 -13.35
CA ASP A 122 -3.66 -8.44 -13.69
C ASP A 122 -3.86 -6.98 -13.28
N GLU A 123 -2.96 -6.48 -12.43
CA GLU A 123 -3.02 -5.13 -11.91
C GLU A 123 -1.78 -4.31 -12.27
N HIS A 124 -0.91 -4.83 -13.12
CA HIS A 124 0.35 -4.15 -13.44
C HIS A 124 0.13 -2.79 -14.11
N PHE A 125 0.98 -1.85 -13.75
CA PHE A 125 0.98 -0.53 -14.35
C PHE A 125 1.16 -0.63 -15.87
N ASP A 126 0.26 0.01 -16.61
CA ASP A 126 0.22 -0.04 -18.07
C ASP A 126 0.72 1.24 -18.73
N GLY A 127 1.31 2.14 -17.96
CA GLY A 127 1.81 3.42 -18.44
C GLY A 127 0.77 4.54 -18.44
N LYS A 128 -0.47 4.24 -18.10
CA LYS A 128 -1.53 5.26 -18.07
C LYS A 128 -1.60 5.91 -16.70
N THR A 129 -1.61 7.24 -16.69
CA THR A 129 -1.70 8.04 -15.48
C THR A 129 -3.12 8.53 -15.26
N THR A 130 -3.40 9.03 -14.04
CA THR A 130 -4.73 9.56 -13.69
C THR A 130 -5.11 10.76 -14.57
N GLU A 131 -4.14 11.57 -14.98
CA GLU A 131 -4.39 12.76 -15.80
C GLU A 131 -3.65 12.76 -17.12
#